data_4c167d2f9cddabd6eb215bff74641c49
#
_entry.id   4c167d2f9cddabd6eb215bff74641c49
#
_cell.length_a   1.000
_cell.length_b   1.000
_cell.length_c   1.000
_cell.angle_alpha   90.00
_cell.angle_beta   90.00
_cell.angle_gamma   90.00
#
_symmetry.space_group_name_H-M   'P 1'
#
loop_
_entity.id
_entity.type
_entity.pdbx_description
1 polymer ?
#
loop_
_entity_poly.entity_id
_entity_poly.type
_entity_poly.pdbx_seq_one_letter_code
_entity_poly.pdbx_strand_id
1 'polypeptide(L)'
;MVFIGMDHGTTGISFTILSSKDKIIDTFKISREDTKKGKIKALDEISKRINLNDIKLMAITYAMGDGFNKIQTIDKIENRGILSIDGAGKVTGGGTSVYSEIENSNIPTIMIPGLHKNSTSLNPLFRAAYSHQASPEKVSIVYNSYLKTKWENMIVADLSSNSVNLLIQEGKIYGAIDACLGAMGFVHGPLDLEMIREIDEGKKSANDCFSNAGAVKIANINNKVQFIKDNILDNYRKNDENAKLAIDTMIMTIAMEITGLIGISEHNIEGIVLTGSLGSMKEPFNFKDKLNKYLKNKYTIEVIGIDSGSIGAAQIARDVYNGKKDIMGIEVEF
;
A
#
# COMPACT_ATOMS: atom_id res chain seq x y z
N MET A 1 15.90 -22.44 5.68
CA MET A 1 16.07 -20.99 5.90
C MET A 1 15.05 -20.29 5.06
N VAL A 2 14.13 -19.57 5.71
CA VAL A 2 13.03 -18.85 5.07
C VAL A 2 12.89 -17.45 5.65
N PHE A 3 12.26 -16.57 4.87
CA PHE A 3 11.93 -15.19 5.22
C PHE A 3 10.44 -14.98 5.04
N ILE A 4 9.84 -14.15 5.88
CA ILE A 4 8.41 -13.88 5.82
C ILE A 4 8.18 -12.39 5.63
N GLY A 5 7.27 -12.06 4.73
CA GLY A 5 6.71 -10.73 4.59
C GLY A 5 5.24 -10.71 4.98
N MET A 6 4.87 -9.75 5.81
CA MET A 6 3.49 -9.48 6.18
C MET A 6 3.05 -8.14 5.62
N ASP A 7 1.94 -8.16 4.91
CA ASP A 7 1.26 -6.96 4.43
C ASP A 7 -0.10 -6.80 5.12
N HIS A 8 -0.26 -5.66 5.79
CA HIS A 8 -1.44 -5.34 6.58
C HIS A 8 -2.51 -4.62 5.73
N GLY A 9 -3.11 -5.36 4.80
CA GLY A 9 -4.12 -4.81 3.89
C GLY A 9 -5.49 -4.52 4.53
N THR A 10 -6.31 -3.73 3.86
CA THR A 10 -7.66 -3.33 4.32
C THR A 10 -8.60 -4.51 4.48
N THR A 11 -8.59 -5.47 3.56
CA THR A 11 -9.51 -6.61 3.50
C THR A 11 -8.98 -7.87 4.18
N GLY A 12 -7.73 -7.89 4.60
CA GLY A 12 -7.07 -9.03 5.24
C GLY A 12 -5.60 -8.78 5.41
N ILE A 13 -4.91 -9.72 6.03
CA ILE A 13 -3.48 -9.67 6.27
C ILE A 13 -2.84 -10.75 5.40
N SER A 14 -1.99 -10.32 4.47
CA SER A 14 -1.31 -11.21 3.52
C SER A 14 0.08 -11.57 4.02
N PHE A 15 0.47 -12.80 3.81
CA PHE A 15 1.78 -13.32 4.15
C PHE A 15 2.41 -13.96 2.92
N THR A 16 3.71 -13.75 2.75
CA THR A 16 4.53 -14.46 1.78
C THR A 16 5.69 -15.14 2.50
N ILE A 17 5.88 -16.42 2.21
CA ILE A 17 7.02 -17.23 2.67
C ILE A 17 8.00 -17.32 1.51
N LEU A 18 9.20 -16.81 1.72
CA LEU A 18 10.25 -16.72 0.71
C LEU A 18 11.47 -17.57 1.12
N SER A 19 12.02 -18.33 0.19
CA SER A 19 13.29 -19.05 0.42
C SER A 19 14.49 -18.10 0.29
N SER A 20 15.65 -18.55 0.77
CA SER A 20 16.91 -17.81 0.59
C SER A 20 17.33 -17.62 -0.88
N LYS A 21 16.75 -18.39 -1.81
CA LYS A 21 17.00 -18.31 -3.25
C LYS A 21 15.95 -17.50 -4.01
N ASP A 22 15.23 -16.62 -3.33
CA ASP A 22 14.15 -15.76 -3.91
C ASP A 22 12.96 -16.54 -4.51
N LYS A 23 12.78 -17.80 -4.10
CA LYS A 23 11.63 -18.59 -4.53
C LYS A 23 10.50 -18.41 -3.52
N ILE A 24 9.33 -18.00 -3.98
CA ILE A 24 8.11 -17.99 -3.18
C ILE A 24 7.73 -19.45 -2.88
N ILE A 25 7.63 -19.79 -1.61
CA ILE A 25 7.22 -21.10 -1.13
C ILE A 25 5.70 -21.14 -1.03
N ASP A 26 5.11 -20.09 -0.41
CA ASP A 26 3.67 -19.93 -0.29
C ASP A 26 3.30 -18.47 -0.11
N THR A 27 2.06 -18.13 -0.50
CA THR A 27 1.42 -16.84 -0.24
C THR A 27 0.00 -17.11 0.21
N PHE A 28 -0.38 -16.58 1.37
CA PHE A 28 -1.71 -16.78 1.92
C PHE A 28 -2.22 -15.52 2.63
N LYS A 29 -3.53 -15.48 2.83
CA LYS A 29 -4.22 -14.36 3.46
C LYS A 29 -5.09 -14.83 4.60
N ILE A 30 -5.09 -14.10 5.70
CA ILE A 30 -5.96 -14.34 6.85
C ILE A 30 -6.97 -13.19 7.02
N SER A 31 -8.15 -13.54 7.52
CA SER A 31 -9.22 -12.58 7.76
C SER A 31 -8.93 -11.71 8.98
N ARG A 32 -9.00 -10.38 8.82
CA ARG A 32 -8.89 -9.44 9.95
C ARG A 32 -10.02 -9.62 10.99
N GLU A 33 -11.20 -10.02 10.54
CA GLU A 33 -12.33 -10.24 11.42
C GLU A 33 -12.12 -11.50 12.27
N ASP A 34 -11.64 -12.58 11.67
CA ASP A 34 -11.43 -13.85 12.38
C ASP A 34 -10.22 -13.75 13.33
N THR A 35 -9.18 -12.99 12.97
CA THR A 35 -8.06 -12.71 13.88
C THR A 35 -8.50 -11.84 15.06
N LYS A 36 -9.36 -10.82 14.82
CA LYS A 36 -9.96 -10.01 15.89
C LYS A 36 -10.78 -10.84 16.87
N LYS A 37 -11.48 -11.85 16.36
CA LYS A 37 -12.31 -12.77 17.16
C LYS A 37 -11.49 -13.89 17.81
N GLY A 38 -10.19 -13.95 17.58
CA GLY A 38 -9.33 -15.03 18.09
C GLY A 38 -9.55 -16.40 17.45
N LYS A 39 -10.29 -16.48 16.33
CA LYS A 39 -10.54 -17.72 15.60
C LYS A 39 -9.33 -18.20 14.80
N ILE A 40 -8.50 -17.25 14.34
CA ILE A 40 -7.31 -17.52 13.56
C ILE A 40 -6.14 -16.81 14.23
N LYS A 41 -5.04 -17.54 14.42
CA LYS A 41 -3.75 -17.00 14.84
C LYS A 41 -2.77 -17.06 13.69
N ALA A 42 -2.00 -15.99 13.51
CA ALA A 42 -1.06 -15.87 12.38
C ALA A 42 0.06 -16.93 12.47
N LEU A 43 0.61 -17.15 13.66
CA LEU A 43 1.68 -18.12 13.85
C LEU A 43 1.22 -19.56 13.65
N ASP A 44 -0.03 -19.88 14.02
CA ASP A 44 -0.62 -21.19 13.75
C ASP A 44 -0.75 -21.41 12.23
N GLU A 45 -1.17 -20.39 11.48
CA GLU A 45 -1.28 -20.47 10.03
C GLU A 45 0.07 -20.60 9.34
N ILE A 46 1.10 -19.91 9.84
CA ILE A 46 2.47 -20.05 9.36
C ILE A 46 3.02 -21.46 9.67
N SER A 47 2.77 -21.96 10.88
CA SER A 47 3.28 -23.27 11.33
C SER A 47 2.71 -24.46 10.55
N LYS A 48 1.52 -24.32 9.97
CA LYS A 48 0.94 -25.33 9.06
C LYS A 48 1.73 -25.48 7.76
N ARG A 49 2.56 -24.50 7.39
CA ARG A 49 3.27 -24.40 6.12
C ARG A 49 4.76 -24.63 6.25
N ILE A 50 5.35 -24.18 7.35
CA ILE A 50 6.80 -24.27 7.63
C ILE A 50 7.04 -24.47 9.13
N ASN A 51 8.22 -24.97 9.48
CA ASN A 51 8.69 -24.94 10.87
C ASN A 51 9.08 -23.49 11.24
N LEU A 52 8.51 -22.95 12.33
CA LEU A 52 8.79 -21.58 12.79
C LEU A 52 10.29 -21.36 13.09
N ASN A 53 11.02 -22.39 13.51
CA ASN A 53 12.48 -22.33 13.76
C ASN A 53 13.30 -22.09 12.47
N ASP A 54 12.73 -22.33 11.29
CA ASP A 54 13.39 -22.09 10.01
C ASP A 54 13.35 -20.63 9.58
N ILE A 55 12.51 -19.81 10.23
CA ILE A 55 12.35 -18.38 9.94
C ILE A 55 13.59 -17.64 10.44
N LYS A 56 14.30 -16.97 9.53
CA LYS A 56 15.49 -16.17 9.84
C LYS A 56 15.16 -14.72 10.14
N LEU A 57 14.20 -14.17 9.42
CA LEU A 57 13.70 -12.83 9.65
C LEU A 57 12.29 -12.68 9.05
N MET A 58 11.43 -11.98 9.77
CA MET A 58 10.14 -11.51 9.29
C MET A 58 10.20 -10.01 9.11
N ALA A 59 9.63 -9.48 8.01
CA ALA A 59 9.39 -8.04 7.86
C ALA A 59 7.90 -7.78 7.80
N ILE A 60 7.44 -6.82 8.58
CA ILE A 60 6.03 -6.49 8.69
C ILE A 60 5.75 -5.03 8.34
N THR A 61 4.64 -4.82 7.65
CA THR A 61 4.01 -3.52 7.52
C THR A 61 2.86 -3.45 8.52
N TYR A 62 2.78 -2.38 9.29
CA TYR A 62 1.70 -2.22 10.26
C TYR A 62 1.24 -0.78 10.38
N ALA A 63 -0.07 -0.61 10.26
CA ALA A 63 -0.77 0.66 10.45
C ALA A 63 -0.11 1.88 9.78
N MET A 64 -0.13 3.03 10.43
CA MET A 64 0.31 4.29 9.84
C MET A 64 1.83 4.50 9.86
N GLY A 65 2.59 3.77 10.70
CA GLY A 65 4.05 3.76 10.67
C GLY A 65 4.78 5.11 10.76
N ASP A 66 4.10 6.18 11.22
CA ASP A 66 4.60 7.55 11.20
C ASP A 66 5.45 7.89 12.44
N GLY A 67 5.48 7.00 13.42
CA GLY A 67 6.25 7.15 14.65
C GLY A 67 7.73 6.81 14.52
N PHE A 68 8.15 6.27 13.38
CA PHE A 68 9.55 5.92 13.10
C PHE A 68 9.85 6.09 11.60
N ASN A 69 11.12 6.16 11.21
CA ASN A 69 11.54 6.49 9.84
C ASN A 69 12.68 5.61 9.29
N LYS A 70 13.03 4.56 10.01
CA LYS A 70 14.03 3.55 9.62
C LYS A 70 13.43 2.15 9.66
N ILE A 71 13.97 1.23 8.88
CA ILE A 71 13.68 -0.19 9.07
C ILE A 71 14.46 -0.67 10.29
N GLN A 72 13.76 -1.12 11.31
CA GLN A 72 14.37 -1.52 12.58
C GLN A 72 13.61 -2.68 13.23
N THR A 73 14.19 -3.29 14.25
CA THR A 73 13.58 -4.43 14.96
C THR A 73 12.33 -4.00 15.72
N ILE A 74 11.36 -4.92 15.81
CA ILE A 74 10.03 -4.66 16.39
C ILE A 74 10.11 -4.22 17.86
N ASP A 75 11.08 -4.71 18.61
CA ASP A 75 11.32 -4.38 20.02
C ASP A 75 11.77 -2.92 20.25
N LYS A 76 12.30 -2.25 19.23
CA LYS A 76 12.67 -0.84 19.27
C LYS A 76 11.52 0.10 18.93
N ILE A 77 10.37 -0.42 18.50
CA ILE A 77 9.25 0.39 18.04
C ILE A 77 8.28 0.69 19.17
N GLU A 78 8.19 1.95 19.56
CA GLU A 78 7.20 2.40 20.51
C GLU A 78 5.79 2.48 19.89
N ASN A 79 4.76 2.21 20.66
CA ASN A 79 3.35 2.37 20.28
C ASN A 79 3.00 1.73 18.93
N ARG A 80 3.59 0.59 18.58
CA ARG A 80 3.37 -0.09 17.29
C ARG A 80 3.75 0.76 16.05
N GLY A 81 4.58 1.78 16.23
CA GLY A 81 4.94 2.73 15.17
C GLY A 81 3.89 3.79 14.86
N ILE A 82 2.90 3.98 15.72
CA ILE A 82 1.86 5.00 15.55
C ILE A 82 2.31 6.29 16.25
N LEU A 83 2.22 7.42 15.55
CA LEU A 83 2.65 8.72 16.06
C LEU A 83 1.82 9.17 17.28
N SER A 84 0.53 8.85 17.33
CA SER A 84 -0.36 9.15 18.43
C SER A 84 -1.29 7.98 18.73
N ILE A 85 -1.40 7.60 20.01
CA ILE A 85 -2.35 6.58 20.48
C ILE A 85 -3.78 7.10 20.42
N ASP A 86 -3.99 8.41 20.45
CA ASP A 86 -5.31 9.03 20.33
C ASP A 86 -5.86 8.92 18.88
N GLY A 87 -7.18 8.97 18.75
CA GLY A 87 -7.82 8.82 17.44
C GLY A 87 -7.64 7.43 16.86
N ALA A 88 -7.02 7.30 15.70
CA ALA A 88 -6.81 6.03 15.01
C ALA A 88 -6.01 5.00 15.83
N GLY A 89 -5.10 5.45 16.69
CA GLY A 89 -4.31 4.61 17.59
C GLY A 89 -5.13 3.87 18.65
N LYS A 90 -6.31 4.38 19.00
CA LYS A 90 -7.26 3.70 19.92
C LYS A 90 -7.96 2.50 19.29
N VAL A 91 -8.04 2.44 17.97
CA VAL A 91 -8.74 1.36 17.27
C VAL A 91 -7.91 0.10 17.32
N THR A 92 -8.38 -0.90 18.05
CA THR A 92 -7.80 -2.24 18.06
C THR A 92 -8.60 -3.17 17.15
N GLY A 93 -7.91 -3.86 16.27
CA GLY A 93 -8.53 -4.76 15.30
C GLY A 93 -7.72 -6.03 15.07
N GLY A 94 -8.09 -6.82 14.08
CA GLY A 94 -7.38 -8.05 13.74
C GLY A 94 -5.90 -7.84 13.42
N GLY A 95 -5.55 -6.69 12.81
CA GLY A 95 -4.15 -6.34 12.58
C GLY A 95 -3.36 -6.12 13.87
N THR A 96 -3.96 -5.48 14.87
CA THR A 96 -3.35 -5.29 16.19
C THR A 96 -3.14 -6.64 16.89
N SER A 97 -4.11 -7.56 16.77
CA SER A 97 -3.99 -8.90 17.35
C SER A 97 -2.81 -9.67 16.74
N VAL A 98 -2.66 -9.62 15.42
CA VAL A 98 -1.53 -10.25 14.71
C VAL A 98 -0.20 -9.58 15.05
N TYR A 99 -0.16 -8.25 15.11
CA TYR A 99 1.04 -7.52 15.55
C TYR A 99 1.50 -7.99 16.93
N SER A 100 0.58 -8.00 17.91
CA SER A 100 0.91 -8.42 19.29
C SER A 100 1.31 -9.89 19.38
N GLU A 101 0.73 -10.76 18.54
CA GLU A 101 1.13 -12.17 18.47
C GLU A 101 2.57 -12.31 17.96
N ILE A 102 2.96 -11.55 16.93
CA ILE A 102 4.33 -11.55 16.39
C ILE A 102 5.31 -10.92 17.37
N GLU A 103 4.97 -9.77 17.94
CA GLU A 103 5.80 -9.06 18.93
C GLU A 103 6.14 -9.94 20.15
N ASN A 104 5.18 -10.73 20.62
CA ASN A 104 5.37 -11.66 21.75
C ASN A 104 5.96 -13.00 21.34
N SER A 105 6.33 -13.19 20.07
CA SER A 105 7.00 -14.41 19.59
C SER A 105 8.51 -14.29 19.69
N ASN A 106 9.19 -15.43 19.55
CA ASN A 106 10.67 -15.46 19.44
C ASN A 106 11.16 -15.32 17.99
N ILE A 107 10.29 -14.92 17.04
CA ILE A 107 10.67 -14.78 15.63
C ILE A 107 11.36 -13.42 15.46
N PRO A 108 12.62 -13.38 14.97
CA PRO A 108 13.27 -12.14 14.64
C PRO A 108 12.41 -11.34 13.63
N THR A 109 12.03 -10.11 14.00
CA THR A 109 11.10 -9.31 13.20
C THR A 109 11.57 -7.89 13.07
N ILE A 110 11.50 -7.35 11.86
CA ILE A 110 11.70 -5.92 11.55
C ILE A 110 10.40 -5.28 11.10
N MET A 111 10.27 -4.00 11.39
CA MET A 111 9.18 -3.16 10.91
C MET A 111 9.65 -2.24 9.80
N ILE A 112 8.79 -2.09 8.79
CA ILE A 112 8.97 -1.17 7.67
C ILE A 112 8.20 0.11 7.99
N PRO A 113 8.84 1.31 7.92
CA PRO A 113 8.17 2.57 8.24
C PRO A 113 7.22 3.02 7.12
N GLY A 114 6.25 3.86 7.47
CA GLY A 114 5.53 4.69 6.50
C GLY A 114 6.39 5.83 5.96
N LEU A 115 5.89 6.49 4.94
CA LEU A 115 6.53 7.65 4.32
C LEU A 115 5.83 8.93 4.78
N HIS A 116 6.54 9.80 5.47
CA HIS A 116 5.98 10.99 6.09
C HIS A 116 7.02 12.13 6.18
N LYS A 117 6.60 13.32 6.63
CA LYS A 117 7.47 14.52 6.68
C LYS A 117 8.80 14.34 7.43
N ASN A 118 8.87 13.38 8.36
CA ASN A 118 10.10 13.08 9.11
C ASN A 118 10.96 11.98 8.46
N SER A 119 10.54 11.40 7.33
CA SER A 119 11.30 10.39 6.59
C SER A 119 12.43 11.09 5.82
N THR A 120 13.64 11.05 6.37
CA THR A 120 14.82 11.75 5.80
C THR A 120 15.24 11.25 4.43
N SER A 121 14.78 10.05 4.04
CA SER A 121 14.98 9.47 2.71
C SER A 121 14.24 10.20 1.60
N LEU A 122 13.14 10.90 1.92
CA LEU A 122 12.32 11.59 0.93
C LEU A 122 12.88 12.96 0.55
N ASN A 123 12.57 13.41 -0.66
CA ASN A 123 12.92 14.76 -1.11
C ASN A 123 12.32 15.82 -0.17
N PRO A 124 13.09 16.85 0.21
CA PRO A 124 12.64 17.91 1.11
C PRO A 124 11.37 18.63 0.65
N LEU A 125 11.14 18.79 -0.65
CA LEU A 125 9.96 19.45 -1.21
C LEU A 125 8.69 18.63 -0.91
N PHE A 126 8.73 17.31 -1.09
CA PHE A 126 7.63 16.41 -0.73
C PHE A 126 7.37 16.40 0.78
N ARG A 127 8.44 16.42 1.59
CA ARG A 127 8.32 16.50 3.05
C ARG A 127 7.70 17.82 3.53
N ALA A 128 7.98 18.92 2.83
CA ALA A 128 7.40 20.21 3.12
C ALA A 128 5.91 20.29 2.69
N ALA A 129 5.57 19.67 1.57
CA ALA A 129 4.22 19.69 1.03
C ALA A 129 3.25 18.79 1.82
N TYR A 130 3.69 17.60 2.28
CA TYR A 130 2.80 16.56 2.79
C TYR A 130 3.29 15.98 4.11
N SER A 131 2.39 15.94 5.12
CA SER A 131 2.69 15.36 6.43
C SER A 131 2.77 13.83 6.39
N HIS A 132 1.91 13.19 5.62
CA HIS A 132 1.88 11.76 5.34
C HIS A 132 1.85 11.56 3.82
N GLN A 133 2.58 10.59 3.30
CA GLN A 133 2.71 10.37 1.86
C GLN A 133 2.34 8.95 1.45
N ALA A 134 2.69 7.95 2.26
CA ALA A 134 2.31 6.57 1.99
C ALA A 134 2.48 5.67 3.22
N SER A 135 1.62 4.70 3.35
CA SER A 135 1.69 3.67 4.38
C SER A 135 2.82 2.65 4.10
N PRO A 136 3.27 1.91 5.13
CA PRO A 136 4.46 1.04 5.07
C PRO A 136 4.48 0.02 3.92
N GLU A 137 3.32 -0.52 3.55
CA GLU A 137 3.24 -1.52 2.48
C GLU A 137 3.67 -0.95 1.12
N LYS A 138 3.60 0.38 0.92
CA LYS A 138 4.05 1.00 -0.33
C LYS A 138 5.56 0.89 -0.51
N VAL A 139 6.33 0.96 0.58
CA VAL A 139 7.79 0.71 0.55
C VAL A 139 8.07 -0.71 0.05
N SER A 140 7.34 -1.70 0.56
CA SER A 140 7.47 -3.10 0.14
C SER A 140 7.10 -3.28 -1.33
N ILE A 141 6.01 -2.66 -1.78
CA ILE A 141 5.56 -2.69 -3.18
C ILE A 141 6.61 -2.09 -4.11
N VAL A 142 7.17 -0.93 -3.74
CA VAL A 142 8.25 -0.28 -4.52
C VAL A 142 9.47 -1.18 -4.60
N TYR A 143 9.87 -1.79 -3.48
CA TYR A 143 11.01 -2.69 -3.46
C TYR A 143 10.82 -3.92 -4.36
N ASN A 144 9.64 -4.55 -4.30
CA ASN A 144 9.29 -5.64 -5.22
C ASN A 144 9.30 -5.19 -6.68
N SER A 145 8.78 -3.99 -6.97
CA SER A 145 8.78 -3.41 -8.31
C SER A 145 10.20 -3.21 -8.83
N TYR A 146 11.08 -2.62 -8.02
CA TYR A 146 12.50 -2.41 -8.34
C TYR A 146 13.22 -3.75 -8.60
N LEU A 147 13.01 -4.75 -7.74
CA LEU A 147 13.65 -6.05 -7.94
C LEU A 147 13.20 -6.75 -9.22
N LYS A 148 11.95 -6.54 -9.66
CA LYS A 148 11.42 -7.11 -10.90
C LYS A 148 11.86 -6.38 -12.15
N THR A 149 11.78 -5.07 -12.15
CA THR A 149 12.03 -4.25 -13.36
C THR A 149 13.48 -3.84 -13.50
N LYS A 150 14.20 -3.67 -12.39
CA LYS A 150 15.51 -3.05 -12.29
C LYS A 150 15.53 -1.58 -12.73
N TRP A 151 14.36 -0.95 -12.82
CA TRP A 151 14.27 0.47 -13.14
C TRP A 151 14.64 1.32 -11.92
N GLU A 152 15.52 2.25 -12.13
CA GLU A 152 15.96 3.20 -11.10
C GLU A 152 15.11 4.48 -11.09
N ASN A 153 14.48 4.79 -12.23
CA ASN A 153 13.61 5.95 -12.40
C ASN A 153 12.25 5.50 -12.90
N MET A 154 11.27 5.40 -12.00
CA MET A 154 9.96 4.85 -12.32
C MET A 154 8.85 5.49 -11.50
N ILE A 155 7.61 5.31 -11.98
CA ILE A 155 6.41 5.53 -11.18
C ILE A 155 5.90 4.16 -10.71
N VAL A 156 5.57 4.04 -9.43
CA VAL A 156 4.85 2.87 -8.90
C VAL A 156 3.47 3.33 -8.44
N ALA A 157 2.43 2.75 -9.05
CA ALA A 157 1.04 3.07 -8.78
C ALA A 157 0.33 1.87 -8.14
N ASP A 158 0.03 1.98 -6.85
CA ASP A 158 -0.81 1.01 -6.14
C ASP A 158 -2.26 1.47 -6.15
N LEU A 159 -3.08 0.76 -6.89
CA LEU A 159 -4.43 1.15 -7.26
C LEU A 159 -5.44 0.08 -6.84
N SER A 160 -6.32 0.46 -5.90
CA SER A 160 -7.32 -0.45 -5.35
C SER A 160 -8.51 0.32 -4.75
N SER A 161 -8.84 0.11 -3.49
CA SER A 161 -9.78 0.99 -2.74
C SER A 161 -9.24 2.42 -2.65
N ASN A 162 -7.92 2.55 -2.60
CA ASN A 162 -7.13 3.78 -2.64
C ASN A 162 -6.35 3.84 -3.96
N SER A 163 -5.87 5.04 -4.30
CA SER A 163 -4.83 5.24 -5.30
C SER A 163 -3.65 5.95 -4.62
N VAL A 164 -2.48 5.35 -4.66
CA VAL A 164 -1.24 5.94 -4.14
C VAL A 164 -0.16 5.81 -5.19
N ASN A 165 0.41 6.93 -5.60
CA ASN A 165 1.43 6.96 -6.64
C ASN A 165 2.75 7.46 -6.06
N LEU A 166 3.83 6.74 -6.35
CA LEU A 166 5.16 7.02 -5.86
C LEU A 166 6.11 7.32 -7.02
N LEU A 167 6.94 8.34 -6.84
CA LEU A 167 8.04 8.65 -7.73
C LEU A 167 9.33 8.06 -7.16
N ILE A 168 10.01 7.27 -7.96
CA ILE A 168 11.31 6.68 -7.66
C ILE A 168 12.34 7.30 -8.59
N GLN A 169 13.47 7.77 -8.02
CA GLN A 169 14.59 8.34 -8.75
C GLN A 169 15.91 7.79 -8.19
N GLU A 170 16.82 7.40 -9.07
CA GLU A 170 18.12 6.83 -8.71
C GLU A 170 18.00 5.66 -7.72
N GLY A 171 16.99 4.81 -7.90
CA GLY A 171 16.73 3.66 -7.04
C GLY A 171 16.23 4.01 -5.62
N LYS A 172 15.79 5.26 -5.38
CA LYS A 172 15.27 5.74 -4.09
C LYS A 172 13.86 6.29 -4.23
N ILE A 173 13.07 6.16 -3.17
CA ILE A 173 11.76 6.78 -3.11
C ILE A 173 11.95 8.29 -2.96
N TYR A 174 11.59 9.03 -3.99
CA TYR A 174 11.71 10.48 -4.04
C TYR A 174 10.55 11.16 -3.30
N GLY A 175 9.33 10.66 -3.49
CA GLY A 175 8.12 11.13 -2.83
C GLY A 175 6.90 10.35 -3.28
N ALA A 176 5.78 10.58 -2.60
CA ALA A 176 4.51 9.95 -2.91
C ALA A 176 3.33 10.90 -2.67
N ILE A 177 2.20 10.61 -3.34
CA ILE A 177 0.93 11.29 -3.12
C ILE A 177 -0.06 10.27 -2.56
N ASP A 178 -0.50 10.51 -1.32
CA ASP A 178 -1.41 9.62 -0.63
C ASP A 178 -2.86 9.79 -1.09
N ALA A 179 -3.66 8.79 -0.85
CA ALA A 179 -5.05 8.67 -1.29
C ALA A 179 -5.97 9.86 -0.91
N CYS A 180 -5.68 10.55 0.19
CA CYS A 180 -6.47 11.71 0.62
C CYS A 180 -6.08 13.03 -0.10
N LEU A 181 -5.02 13.02 -0.91
CA LEU A 181 -4.44 14.21 -1.53
C LEU A 181 -4.61 14.25 -3.04
N GLY A 182 -4.71 13.11 -3.69
CA GLY A 182 -4.58 13.00 -5.13
C GLY A 182 -5.67 12.20 -5.83
N ALA A 183 -5.28 11.12 -6.51
CA ALA A 183 -6.16 10.35 -7.36
C ALA A 183 -7.23 9.55 -6.60
N MET A 184 -8.39 9.37 -7.21
CA MET A 184 -9.46 8.53 -6.68
C MET A 184 -9.11 7.05 -6.78
N GLY A 185 -9.41 6.28 -5.71
CA GLY A 185 -9.61 4.85 -5.79
C GLY A 185 -11.10 4.50 -5.91
N PHE A 186 -11.46 3.23 -5.71
CA PHE A 186 -12.87 2.85 -5.69
C PHE A 186 -13.64 3.48 -4.54
N VAL A 187 -13.03 3.59 -3.37
CA VAL A 187 -13.65 4.00 -2.10
C VAL A 187 -13.12 5.35 -1.64
N HIS A 188 -11.81 5.45 -1.53
CA HIS A 188 -11.12 6.62 -1.00
C HIS A 188 -10.68 7.58 -2.11
N GLY A 189 -10.56 8.84 -1.77
CA GLY A 189 -10.11 9.88 -2.69
C GLY A 189 -9.87 11.20 -1.96
N PRO A 190 -9.54 12.27 -2.68
CA PRO A 190 -9.28 13.58 -2.10
C PRO A 190 -10.53 14.16 -1.48
N LEU A 191 -10.35 14.86 -0.36
CA LEU A 191 -11.40 15.65 0.26
C LEU A 191 -11.60 16.94 -0.56
N ASP A 192 -12.72 17.02 -1.25
CA ASP A 192 -13.11 18.23 -1.97
C ASP A 192 -13.75 19.28 -1.05
N LEU A 193 -14.03 20.46 -1.58
CA LEU A 193 -14.54 21.60 -0.81
C LEU A 193 -15.90 21.30 -0.15
N GLU A 194 -16.77 20.54 -0.78
CA GLU A 194 -18.06 20.14 -0.18
C GLU A 194 -17.85 19.27 1.06
N MET A 195 -16.99 18.28 0.96
CA MET A 195 -16.64 17.39 2.07
C MET A 195 -15.99 18.16 3.24
N ILE A 196 -15.10 19.12 2.93
CA ILE A 196 -14.49 19.98 3.94
C ILE A 196 -15.57 20.78 4.69
N ARG A 197 -16.57 21.31 3.99
CA ARG A 197 -17.70 22.04 4.60
C ARG A 197 -18.58 21.11 5.45
N GLU A 198 -18.87 19.89 4.99
CA GLU A 198 -19.61 18.91 5.78
C GLU A 198 -18.91 18.54 7.09
N ILE A 199 -17.57 18.48 7.06
CA ILE A 199 -16.74 18.23 8.26
C ILE A 199 -16.79 19.44 9.20
N ASP A 200 -16.60 20.65 8.68
CA ASP A 200 -16.60 21.90 9.46
C ASP A 200 -17.96 22.13 10.13
N GLU A 201 -19.05 21.82 9.44
CA GLU A 201 -20.42 21.92 9.96
C GLU A 201 -20.79 20.76 10.92
N GLY A 202 -19.90 19.79 11.15
CA GLY A 202 -20.16 18.64 12.01
C GLY A 202 -21.18 17.64 11.46
N LYS A 203 -21.50 17.71 10.16
CA LYS A 203 -22.44 16.79 9.50
C LYS A 203 -21.86 15.39 9.28
N LYS A 204 -20.57 15.34 8.98
CA LYS A 204 -19.82 14.07 8.78
C LYS A 204 -18.45 14.15 9.45
N SER A 205 -17.90 13.01 9.81
CA SER A 205 -16.50 12.92 10.22
C SER A 205 -15.57 12.98 9.01
N ALA A 206 -14.32 13.40 9.21
CA ALA A 206 -13.31 13.35 8.14
C ALA A 206 -13.13 11.92 7.58
N ASN A 207 -13.23 10.90 8.44
CA ASN A 207 -13.12 9.51 8.01
C ASN A 207 -14.32 9.07 7.16
N ASP A 208 -15.54 9.52 7.47
CA ASP A 208 -16.71 9.23 6.65
C ASP A 208 -16.60 9.91 5.28
N CYS A 209 -16.15 11.15 5.22
CA CYS A 209 -15.91 11.85 3.96
C CYS A 209 -14.82 11.13 3.14
N PHE A 210 -13.69 10.82 3.73
CA PHE A 210 -12.59 10.12 3.07
C PHE A 210 -13.01 8.75 2.52
N SER A 211 -13.79 7.99 3.30
CA SER A 211 -14.29 6.65 2.90
C SER A 211 -15.37 6.69 1.82
N ASN A 212 -15.78 7.89 1.38
CA ASN A 212 -16.76 8.10 0.32
C ASN A 212 -16.26 9.07 -0.77
N ALA A 213 -14.98 9.40 -0.78
CA ALA A 213 -14.41 10.38 -1.70
C ALA A 213 -13.97 9.78 -3.06
N GLY A 214 -13.94 8.47 -3.20
CA GLY A 214 -13.54 7.78 -4.42
C GLY A 214 -14.63 7.70 -5.49
N ALA A 215 -14.49 6.75 -6.42
CA ALA A 215 -15.45 6.48 -7.48
C ALA A 215 -16.88 6.21 -6.96
N VAL A 216 -16.99 5.72 -5.73
CA VAL A 216 -18.24 5.44 -5.03
C VAL A 216 -19.21 6.63 -5.00
N LYS A 217 -18.69 7.86 -4.84
CA LYS A 217 -19.54 9.07 -4.81
C LYS A 217 -20.22 9.35 -6.15
N ILE A 218 -19.51 9.07 -7.26
CA ILE A 218 -20.00 9.30 -8.61
C ILE A 218 -20.95 8.17 -9.02
N ALA A 219 -20.62 6.93 -8.68
CA ALA A 219 -21.47 5.77 -8.94
C ALA A 219 -22.74 5.76 -8.08
N ASN A 220 -22.85 6.67 -7.12
CA ASN A 220 -23.99 6.77 -6.19
C ASN A 220 -24.35 5.44 -5.50
N ILE A 221 -23.33 4.74 -5.02
CA ILE A 221 -23.49 3.45 -4.34
C ILE A 221 -23.42 3.64 -2.83
N ASN A 222 -24.50 3.25 -2.15
CA ASN A 222 -24.54 3.19 -0.68
C ASN A 222 -24.46 1.73 -0.25
N ASN A 223 -23.27 1.24 0.10
CA ASN A 223 -23.06 -0.13 0.55
C ASN A 223 -21.86 -0.21 1.52
N LYS A 224 -21.68 -1.40 2.13
CA LYS A 224 -20.47 -1.67 2.94
C LYS A 224 -19.22 -1.60 2.03
N VAL A 225 -18.16 -1.03 2.55
CA VAL A 225 -16.87 -0.78 1.85
C VAL A 225 -16.39 -2.01 1.05
N GLN A 226 -16.52 -3.21 1.62
CA GLN A 226 -16.08 -4.46 0.99
C GLN A 226 -16.82 -4.82 -0.31
N PHE A 227 -18.02 -4.28 -0.54
CA PHE A 227 -18.85 -4.56 -1.73
C PHE A 227 -18.86 -3.43 -2.75
N ILE A 228 -18.32 -2.26 -2.43
CA ILE A 228 -18.38 -1.06 -3.30
C ILE A 228 -17.78 -1.35 -4.67
N LYS A 229 -16.55 -1.90 -4.69
CA LYS A 229 -15.87 -2.20 -5.95
C LYS A 229 -16.69 -3.13 -6.83
N ASP A 230 -17.17 -4.23 -6.27
CA ASP A 230 -17.92 -5.24 -7.05
C ASP A 230 -19.22 -4.65 -7.58
N ASN A 231 -19.93 -3.85 -6.78
CA ASN A 231 -21.14 -3.16 -7.22
C ASN A 231 -20.88 -2.16 -8.36
N ILE A 232 -19.80 -1.37 -8.29
CA ILE A 232 -19.43 -0.47 -9.38
C ILE A 232 -19.14 -1.27 -10.66
N LEU A 233 -18.39 -2.36 -10.56
CA LEU A 233 -18.03 -3.19 -11.70
C LEU A 233 -19.24 -3.92 -12.29
N ASP A 234 -20.17 -4.38 -11.47
CA ASP A 234 -21.41 -5.02 -11.93
C ASP A 234 -22.32 -4.03 -12.65
N ASN A 235 -22.44 -2.80 -12.13
CA ASN A 235 -23.19 -1.75 -12.80
C ASN A 235 -22.49 -1.32 -14.11
N TYR A 236 -21.17 -1.26 -14.12
CA TYR A 236 -20.40 -1.00 -15.35
C TYR A 236 -20.67 -2.05 -16.44
N ARG A 237 -20.72 -3.37 -16.08
CA ARG A 237 -21.08 -4.46 -17.01
C ARG A 237 -22.50 -4.31 -17.55
N LYS A 238 -23.43 -3.74 -16.77
CA LYS A 238 -24.81 -3.46 -17.17
C LYS A 238 -24.94 -2.16 -17.97
N ASN A 239 -23.84 -1.52 -18.34
CA ASN A 239 -23.79 -0.24 -19.03
C ASN A 239 -24.39 0.94 -18.27
N ASP A 240 -24.40 0.91 -16.94
CA ASP A 240 -24.84 2.03 -16.12
C ASP A 240 -23.95 3.26 -16.35
N GLU A 241 -24.56 4.41 -16.64
CA GLU A 241 -23.86 5.63 -17.02
C GLU A 241 -23.06 6.23 -15.84
N ASN A 242 -23.58 6.13 -14.62
CA ASN A 242 -22.88 6.63 -13.43
C ASN A 242 -21.64 5.76 -13.11
N ALA A 243 -21.77 4.45 -13.26
CA ALA A 243 -20.63 3.55 -13.08
C ALA A 243 -19.53 3.78 -14.14
N LYS A 244 -19.91 4.02 -15.41
CA LYS A 244 -18.95 4.39 -16.46
C LYS A 244 -18.27 5.71 -16.15
N LEU A 245 -19.05 6.74 -15.79
CA LEU A 245 -18.51 8.05 -15.43
C LEU A 245 -17.57 7.95 -14.23
N ALA A 246 -17.93 7.16 -13.21
CA ALA A 246 -17.10 6.93 -12.03
C ALA A 246 -15.75 6.30 -12.39
N ILE A 247 -15.75 5.26 -13.23
CA ILE A 247 -14.53 4.59 -13.70
C ILE A 247 -13.67 5.55 -14.54
N ASP A 248 -14.26 6.26 -15.49
CA ASP A 248 -13.48 7.13 -16.38
C ASP A 248 -12.91 8.34 -15.61
N THR A 249 -13.64 8.90 -14.64
CA THR A 249 -13.15 9.96 -13.76
C THR A 249 -11.99 9.44 -12.87
N MET A 250 -12.13 8.28 -12.29
CA MET A 250 -11.08 7.64 -11.49
C MET A 250 -9.79 7.47 -12.32
N ILE A 251 -9.89 6.92 -13.53
CA ILE A 251 -8.73 6.73 -14.42
C ILE A 251 -8.10 8.07 -14.81
N MET A 252 -8.92 9.07 -15.10
CA MET A 252 -8.46 10.42 -15.41
C MET A 252 -7.64 11.01 -14.26
N THR A 253 -8.14 10.94 -13.01
CA THR A 253 -7.41 11.47 -11.85
C THR A 253 -6.09 10.75 -11.59
N ILE A 254 -6.05 9.43 -11.80
CA ILE A 254 -4.82 8.64 -11.72
C ILE A 254 -3.82 9.08 -12.81
N ALA A 255 -4.29 9.26 -14.05
CA ALA A 255 -3.45 9.73 -15.15
C ALA A 255 -2.88 11.13 -14.91
N MET A 256 -3.70 12.04 -14.36
CA MET A 256 -3.25 13.39 -13.98
C MET A 256 -2.13 13.34 -12.94
N GLU A 257 -2.28 12.53 -11.89
CA GLU A 257 -1.31 12.41 -10.83
C GLU A 257 0.01 11.78 -11.34
N ILE A 258 -0.08 10.67 -12.08
CA ILE A 258 1.09 10.04 -12.70
C ILE A 258 1.82 11.03 -13.62
N THR A 259 1.08 11.76 -14.46
CA THR A 259 1.65 12.76 -15.38
C THR A 259 2.31 13.90 -14.60
N GLY A 260 1.71 14.34 -13.49
CA GLY A 260 2.28 15.35 -12.61
C GLY A 260 3.61 14.89 -12.01
N LEU A 261 3.67 13.65 -11.49
CA LEU A 261 4.90 13.07 -10.94
C LEU A 261 5.98 12.92 -12.02
N ILE A 262 5.61 12.49 -13.22
CA ILE A 262 6.56 12.44 -14.36
C ILE A 262 7.08 13.83 -14.71
N GLY A 263 6.20 14.85 -14.69
CA GLY A 263 6.55 16.23 -15.05
C GLY A 263 7.50 16.90 -14.08
N ILE A 264 7.57 16.45 -12.83
CA ILE A 264 8.51 16.97 -11.82
C ILE A 264 9.74 16.08 -11.63
N SER A 265 9.80 14.95 -12.33
CA SER A 265 10.98 14.07 -12.26
C SER A 265 12.20 14.76 -12.87
N GLU A 266 13.32 14.70 -12.17
CA GLU A 266 14.61 15.22 -12.66
C GLU A 266 15.26 14.27 -13.67
N HIS A 267 14.76 13.03 -13.75
CA HIS A 267 15.25 11.97 -14.63
C HIS A 267 14.18 11.48 -15.58
N ASN A 268 14.60 10.93 -16.71
CA ASN A 268 13.70 10.25 -17.63
C ASN A 268 13.11 8.99 -16.96
N ILE A 269 11.80 8.87 -16.95
CA ILE A 269 11.12 7.71 -16.39
C ILE A 269 11.27 6.51 -17.34
N GLU A 270 11.83 5.42 -16.84
CA GLU A 270 12.03 4.16 -17.57
C GLU A 270 10.69 3.42 -17.79
N GLY A 271 9.78 3.55 -16.82
CA GLY A 271 8.46 2.97 -16.94
C GLY A 271 7.55 3.23 -15.74
N ILE A 272 6.34 2.68 -15.83
CA ILE A 272 5.30 2.76 -14.81
C ILE A 272 4.96 1.33 -14.38
N VAL A 273 4.97 1.08 -13.09
CA VAL A 273 4.54 -0.20 -12.50
C VAL A 273 3.16 -0.02 -11.91
N LEU A 274 2.21 -0.84 -12.35
CA LEU A 274 0.84 -0.89 -11.80
C LEU A 274 0.69 -2.11 -10.90
N THR A 275 0.05 -1.91 -9.77
CA THR A 275 -0.33 -2.98 -8.84
C THR A 275 -1.69 -2.70 -8.20
N GLY A 276 -2.10 -3.59 -7.29
CA GLY A 276 -3.40 -3.50 -6.66
C GLY A 276 -4.53 -4.07 -7.53
N SER A 277 -5.71 -4.19 -6.93
CA SER A 277 -6.86 -4.86 -7.57
C SER A 277 -7.44 -4.08 -8.77
N LEU A 278 -7.18 -2.78 -8.86
CA LEU A 278 -7.52 -1.95 -10.02
C LEU A 278 -6.37 -1.94 -11.03
N GLY A 279 -5.13 -1.73 -10.59
CA GLY A 279 -3.96 -1.65 -11.46
C GLY A 279 -3.70 -2.94 -12.26
N SER A 280 -4.07 -4.10 -11.70
CA SER A 280 -3.98 -5.41 -12.35
C SER A 280 -5.25 -5.86 -13.09
N MET A 281 -6.29 -5.02 -13.13
CA MET A 281 -7.59 -5.38 -13.66
C MET A 281 -7.57 -5.54 -15.19
N LYS A 282 -8.13 -6.65 -15.65
CA LYS A 282 -8.31 -6.96 -17.08
C LYS A 282 -9.79 -6.99 -17.48
N GLU A 283 -10.68 -7.34 -16.56
CA GLU A 283 -12.13 -7.42 -16.77
C GLU A 283 -12.87 -6.63 -15.66
N PRO A 284 -13.97 -5.93 -15.96
CA PRO A 284 -14.68 -5.80 -17.23
C PRO A 284 -14.05 -4.81 -18.23
N PHE A 285 -12.93 -4.22 -17.90
CA PHE A 285 -12.11 -3.40 -18.78
C PHE A 285 -10.62 -3.61 -18.43
N ASN A 286 -9.75 -3.47 -19.44
CA ASN A 286 -8.31 -3.50 -19.19
C ASN A 286 -7.87 -2.13 -18.70
N PHE A 287 -7.49 -2.06 -17.41
CA PHE A 287 -7.08 -0.80 -16.77
C PHE A 287 -5.82 -0.22 -17.43
N LYS A 288 -4.81 -1.07 -17.66
CA LYS A 288 -3.56 -0.67 -18.32
C LYS A 288 -3.82 0.02 -19.65
N ASP A 289 -4.71 -0.56 -20.48
CA ASP A 289 -5.02 -0.02 -21.82
C ASP A 289 -5.76 1.31 -21.72
N LYS A 290 -6.71 1.45 -20.77
CA LYS A 290 -7.42 2.72 -20.55
C LYS A 290 -6.47 3.81 -20.04
N LEU A 291 -5.62 3.50 -19.07
CA LEU A 291 -4.62 4.45 -18.56
C LEU A 291 -3.63 4.86 -19.65
N ASN A 292 -3.16 3.90 -20.45
CA ASN A 292 -2.15 4.15 -21.47
C ASN A 292 -2.65 5.11 -22.56
N LYS A 293 -3.95 5.16 -22.85
CA LYS A 293 -4.55 6.18 -23.75
C LYS A 293 -4.35 7.60 -23.20
N TYR A 294 -4.56 7.84 -21.91
CA TYR A 294 -4.29 9.14 -21.28
C TYR A 294 -2.80 9.48 -21.33
N LEU A 295 -1.93 8.50 -21.16
CA LEU A 295 -0.47 8.66 -21.22
C LEU A 295 0.05 8.69 -22.67
N LYS A 296 -0.84 8.70 -23.66
CA LYS A 296 -0.52 8.78 -25.11
C LYS A 296 0.43 7.68 -25.59
N ASN A 297 0.38 6.50 -24.95
CA ASN A 297 1.25 5.33 -25.22
C ASN A 297 2.76 5.65 -25.19
N LYS A 298 3.19 6.59 -24.34
CA LYS A 298 4.58 7.05 -24.30
C LYS A 298 5.48 6.22 -23.37
N TYR A 299 4.90 5.46 -22.43
CA TYR A 299 5.67 4.82 -21.37
C TYR A 299 5.49 3.31 -21.40
N THR A 300 6.55 2.60 -21.06
CA THR A 300 6.45 1.16 -20.75
C THR A 300 5.65 1.01 -19.48
N ILE A 301 4.64 0.13 -19.50
CA ILE A 301 3.81 -0.16 -18.32
C ILE A 301 3.94 -1.64 -17.98
N GLU A 302 4.46 -1.92 -16.79
CA GLU A 302 4.49 -3.27 -16.21
C GLU A 302 3.38 -3.43 -15.18
N VAL A 303 2.83 -4.64 -15.08
CA VAL A 303 1.79 -4.98 -14.10
C VAL A 303 2.32 -6.06 -13.18
N ILE A 304 2.31 -5.81 -11.88
CA ILE A 304 2.69 -6.79 -10.87
C ILE A 304 1.46 -7.26 -10.07
N GLY A 305 1.57 -8.44 -9.46
CA GLY A 305 0.45 -9.05 -8.73
C GLY A 305 0.03 -8.30 -7.47
N ILE A 306 -1.16 -8.62 -7.00
CA ILE A 306 -1.77 -8.02 -5.80
C ILE A 306 -1.02 -8.37 -4.51
N ASP A 307 -0.20 -9.42 -4.51
CA ASP A 307 0.60 -9.86 -3.35
C ASP A 307 1.96 -9.15 -3.27
N SER A 308 2.19 -8.14 -4.11
CA SER A 308 3.45 -7.39 -4.20
C SER A 308 3.89 -6.78 -2.86
N GLY A 309 2.94 -6.40 -1.99
CA GLY A 309 3.23 -5.90 -0.64
C GLY A 309 3.90 -6.95 0.24
N SER A 310 3.29 -8.11 0.41
CA SER A 310 3.85 -9.19 1.23
C SER A 310 5.10 -9.82 0.59
N ILE A 311 5.15 -9.91 -0.74
CA ILE A 311 6.36 -10.38 -1.46
C ILE A 311 7.52 -9.43 -1.22
N GLY A 312 7.31 -8.13 -1.40
CA GLY A 312 8.34 -7.11 -1.17
C GLY A 312 8.82 -7.06 0.28
N ALA A 313 7.91 -7.21 1.24
CA ALA A 313 8.28 -7.32 2.65
C ALA A 313 9.18 -8.55 2.91
N ALA A 314 8.85 -9.72 2.33
CA ALA A 314 9.69 -10.91 2.46
C ALA A 314 11.07 -10.73 1.81
N GLN A 315 11.13 -10.03 0.67
CA GLN A 315 12.39 -9.69 0.00
C GLN A 315 13.23 -8.71 0.84
N ILE A 316 12.60 -7.71 1.48
CA ILE A 316 13.26 -6.81 2.42
C ILE A 316 13.83 -7.61 3.60
N ALA A 317 13.05 -8.53 4.21
CA ALA A 317 13.54 -9.38 5.28
C ALA A 317 14.78 -10.16 4.86
N ARG A 318 14.76 -10.80 3.68
CA ARG A 318 15.91 -11.55 3.14
C ARG A 318 17.15 -10.67 2.96
N ASP A 319 16.97 -9.49 2.36
CA ASP A 319 18.10 -8.65 1.99
C ASP A 319 18.69 -7.91 3.19
N VAL A 320 17.86 -7.54 4.17
CA VAL A 320 18.32 -7.03 5.47
C VAL A 320 19.09 -8.08 6.24
N TYR A 321 18.58 -9.31 6.32
CA TYR A 321 19.29 -10.43 6.94
C TYR A 321 20.67 -10.70 6.27
N ASN A 322 20.75 -10.49 4.96
CA ASN A 322 21.99 -10.61 4.18
C ASN A 322 22.91 -9.38 4.28
N GLY A 323 22.58 -8.42 5.13
CA GLY A 323 23.44 -7.29 5.45
C GLY A 323 23.16 -6.00 4.68
N LYS A 324 22.06 -5.90 3.92
CA LYS A 324 21.67 -4.65 3.24
C LYS A 324 21.30 -3.58 4.27
N LYS A 325 21.91 -2.40 4.17
CA LYS A 325 21.76 -1.30 5.12
C LYS A 325 20.92 -0.13 4.59
N ASP A 326 20.45 -0.23 3.38
CA ASP A 326 19.56 0.73 2.74
C ASP A 326 18.52 0.01 1.89
N ILE A 327 17.26 0.39 2.01
CA ILE A 327 16.16 -0.08 1.18
C ILE A 327 15.49 1.13 0.53
N MET A 328 15.75 1.34 -0.75
CA MET A 328 15.15 2.44 -1.54
C MET A 328 15.35 3.83 -0.92
N GLY A 329 16.52 4.06 -0.28
CA GLY A 329 16.85 5.28 0.44
C GLY A 329 16.50 5.27 1.93
N ILE A 330 15.82 4.23 2.42
CA ILE A 330 15.46 4.10 3.84
C ILE A 330 16.57 3.33 4.57
N GLU A 331 17.11 3.94 5.61
CA GLU A 331 18.15 3.34 6.46
C GLU A 331 17.62 2.09 7.18
N VAL A 332 18.49 1.09 7.29
CA VAL A 332 18.23 -0.16 8.02
C VAL A 332 19.08 -0.21 9.29
N GLU A 333 18.43 -0.30 10.43
CA GLU A 333 19.02 -0.44 11.75
C GLU A 333 18.70 -1.84 12.33
N PHE A 334 19.42 -2.86 11.79
CA PHE A 334 19.27 -4.28 12.15
C PHE A 334 20.63 -4.91 12.49
#